data_30049de73048e96169bfb6af51b9ac76
#
_entry.id   30049de73048e96169bfb6af51b9ac76
#
_cell.length_a   1.000
_cell.length_b   1.000
_cell.length_c   1.000
_cell.angle_alpha   90.00
_cell.angle_beta   90.00
_cell.angle_gamma   90.00
#
_symmetry.space_group_name_H-M   'P 1'
#
loop_
_entity.id
_entity.type
_entity.pdbx_description
1 polymer ?
#
loop_
_entity_poly.entity_id
_entity_poly.type
_entity_poly.pdbx_seq_one_letter_code
_entity_poly.pdbx_strand_id
1 'polypeptide(L)'
;MAESSNKMMKLTQKIPDDMVEHIISMFLPIKSLLRNRILSKRFVNTNIQSRNLDFSGILSRRRSQLEAVSIIEEVFNKYKGSDIHRFVLLITHLGVEDKIISWINTCFGKNIQEIFLDFSKSKKVMEIPINFSAVETLQDLKLRSCKFEMLENSPKGLRLLRTLSLMRTEVMKETIDAVFSNCIHLESLELIECRMDGLLSIHAQNHKKFKLLILSSIQDLWDIILDAPSLENYKYNGYAIGFNFVRPYTLKEANLHYNRNFSRRYYDPSNLVLNNMNFLTRVFVLTTTTIFLEALTKKYVGGGKLEKWPFKFENLTKFHISFKAPTFCTLFDIAEFLKECPKLEHVAIDIYNFTFEPQLPLWESHHKDQIQNDSKNNYVLKFLKKVKIFGYKGHSHELDIVEFFVKSAPSLVKLRLVMPKNAKDNAHAPDNARIEVIRNIFSGIKVTEV
;
A
#
# COMPACT_ATOMS: atom_id res chain seq x y z
N MET A 1 -6.95 -25.01 -29.88
CA MET A 1 -8.00 -23.97 -29.60
C MET A 1 -9.33 -24.24 -30.30
N ALA A 2 -9.39 -24.78 -31.50
CA ALA A 2 -10.63 -25.11 -32.20
C ALA A 2 -11.42 -26.29 -31.58
N GLU A 3 -10.74 -27.29 -31.03
CA GLU A 3 -11.40 -28.45 -30.40
C GLU A 3 -12.07 -28.12 -29.05
N SER A 4 -11.53 -27.20 -28.28
CA SER A 4 -12.11 -26.72 -27.00
C SER A 4 -13.41 -25.93 -27.26
N SER A 5 -13.43 -25.13 -28.33
CA SER A 5 -14.61 -24.35 -28.75
C SER A 5 -15.76 -25.27 -29.25
N ASN A 6 -15.43 -26.34 -29.96
CA ASN A 6 -16.42 -27.32 -30.46
C ASN A 6 -16.98 -28.19 -29.31
N LYS A 7 -16.18 -28.48 -28.26
CA LYS A 7 -16.65 -29.25 -27.12
C LYS A 7 -17.60 -28.43 -26.23
N MET A 8 -17.37 -27.14 -26.14
CA MET A 8 -18.26 -26.21 -25.42
C MET A 8 -19.59 -25.98 -26.17
N MET A 9 -19.55 -25.90 -27.50
CA MET A 9 -20.75 -25.82 -28.33
C MET A 9 -21.62 -27.09 -28.23
N LYS A 10 -21.03 -28.29 -28.14
CA LYS A 10 -21.79 -29.55 -27.99
C LYS A 10 -22.41 -29.72 -26.59
N LEU A 11 -21.81 -29.14 -25.54
CA LEU A 11 -22.38 -29.14 -24.19
C LEU A 11 -23.61 -28.22 -24.07
N THR A 12 -23.62 -27.08 -24.76
CA THR A 12 -24.79 -26.16 -24.76
C THR A 12 -26.01 -26.68 -25.51
N GLN A 13 -25.87 -27.67 -26.40
CA GLN A 13 -26.98 -28.31 -27.09
C GLN A 13 -27.79 -29.28 -26.20
N LYS A 14 -27.26 -29.67 -25.03
CA LYS A 14 -27.95 -30.59 -24.11
C LYS A 14 -28.68 -29.89 -22.96
N ILE A 15 -28.44 -28.57 -22.76
CA ILE A 15 -29.08 -27.78 -21.70
C ILE A 15 -30.22 -26.97 -22.32
N PRO A 16 -31.45 -26.98 -21.73
CA PRO A 16 -32.54 -26.13 -22.17
C PRO A 16 -32.13 -24.67 -22.27
N ASP A 17 -32.69 -23.97 -23.26
CA ASP A 17 -32.28 -22.60 -23.60
C ASP A 17 -32.51 -21.60 -22.47
N ASP A 18 -33.60 -21.77 -21.74
CA ASP A 18 -33.95 -20.99 -20.56
C ASP A 18 -32.94 -21.16 -19.42
N MET A 19 -32.47 -22.40 -19.19
CA MET A 19 -31.42 -22.64 -18.18
C MET A 19 -30.06 -22.04 -18.58
N VAL A 20 -29.71 -22.14 -19.87
CA VAL A 20 -28.46 -21.52 -20.37
C VAL A 20 -28.55 -20.01 -20.27
N GLU A 21 -29.68 -19.42 -20.63
CA GLU A 21 -29.94 -17.99 -20.51
C GLU A 21 -29.85 -17.54 -19.04
N HIS A 22 -30.47 -18.29 -18.14
CA HIS A 22 -30.41 -18.00 -16.68
C HIS A 22 -28.99 -18.05 -16.14
N ILE A 23 -28.21 -19.09 -16.44
CA ILE A 23 -26.83 -19.22 -16.03
C ILE A 23 -25.97 -18.07 -16.56
N ILE A 24 -26.11 -17.76 -17.85
CA ILE A 24 -25.37 -16.69 -18.51
C ILE A 24 -25.73 -15.33 -17.89
N SER A 25 -27.00 -15.05 -17.65
CA SER A 25 -27.48 -13.77 -17.16
C SER A 25 -27.08 -13.50 -15.69
N MET A 26 -26.98 -14.55 -14.87
CA MET A 26 -26.67 -14.40 -13.44
C MET A 26 -25.19 -14.51 -13.11
N PHE A 27 -24.46 -15.40 -13.76
CA PHE A 27 -23.13 -15.79 -13.29
C PHE A 27 -21.98 -15.26 -14.15
N LEU A 28 -22.23 -14.88 -15.40
CA LEU A 28 -21.15 -14.34 -16.21
C LEU A 28 -20.84 -12.88 -15.85
N PRO A 29 -19.54 -12.53 -15.78
CA PRO A 29 -19.12 -11.13 -15.70
C PRO A 29 -19.72 -10.33 -16.88
N ILE A 30 -20.11 -9.09 -16.62
CA ILE A 30 -20.72 -8.18 -17.62
C ILE A 30 -19.93 -8.16 -18.94
N LYS A 31 -18.61 -8.14 -18.88
CA LYS A 31 -17.74 -8.16 -20.06
C LYS A 31 -17.93 -9.42 -20.92
N SER A 32 -18.12 -10.56 -20.29
CA SER A 32 -18.36 -11.83 -20.98
C SER A 32 -19.79 -11.91 -21.52
N LEU A 33 -20.76 -11.40 -20.77
CA LEU A 33 -22.15 -11.25 -21.20
C LEU A 33 -22.27 -10.41 -22.48
N LEU A 34 -21.66 -9.23 -22.48
CA LEU A 34 -21.65 -8.33 -23.64
C LEU A 34 -20.95 -8.95 -24.86
N ARG A 35 -19.86 -9.70 -24.66
CA ARG A 35 -19.20 -10.46 -25.75
C ARG A 35 -20.08 -11.53 -26.32
N ASN A 36 -20.77 -12.32 -25.50
CA ASN A 36 -21.64 -13.39 -25.93
C ASN A 36 -22.85 -12.86 -26.73
N ARG A 37 -23.37 -11.68 -26.37
CA ARG A 37 -24.44 -11.01 -27.10
C ARG A 37 -24.01 -10.60 -28.52
N ILE A 38 -22.76 -10.20 -28.71
CA ILE A 38 -22.22 -9.88 -30.04
C ILE A 38 -21.99 -11.15 -30.86
N LEU A 39 -21.61 -12.25 -30.21
CA LEU A 39 -21.23 -13.50 -30.87
C LEU A 39 -22.41 -14.39 -31.24
N SER A 40 -23.58 -14.19 -30.65
CA SER A 40 -24.76 -15.02 -30.92
C SER A 40 -26.06 -14.23 -30.87
N LYS A 41 -26.86 -14.33 -31.97
CA LYS A 41 -28.21 -13.76 -32.06
C LYS A 41 -29.13 -14.29 -30.94
N ARG A 42 -28.89 -15.50 -30.44
CA ARG A 42 -29.61 -16.15 -29.35
C ARG A 42 -29.56 -15.34 -28.06
N PHE A 43 -28.44 -14.63 -27.79
CA PHE A 43 -28.24 -13.89 -26.54
C PHE A 43 -28.48 -12.37 -26.65
N VAL A 44 -28.92 -11.88 -27.81
CA VAL A 44 -29.15 -10.43 -28.01
C VAL A 44 -30.24 -9.89 -27.09
N ASN A 45 -31.28 -10.69 -26.81
CA ASN A 45 -32.41 -10.28 -25.97
C ASN A 45 -32.33 -10.80 -24.53
N THR A 46 -31.24 -11.46 -24.15
CA THR A 46 -31.06 -11.96 -22.77
C THR A 46 -31.12 -10.83 -21.76
N ASN A 47 -31.96 -10.98 -20.74
CA ASN A 47 -32.03 -10.06 -19.63
C ASN A 47 -30.74 -10.13 -18.82
N ILE A 48 -30.35 -9.01 -18.25
CA ILE A 48 -29.14 -8.92 -17.42
C ILE A 48 -29.60 -9.04 -15.97
N GLN A 49 -29.09 -10.05 -15.26
CA GLN A 49 -29.38 -10.33 -13.85
C GLN A 49 -28.12 -10.47 -13.00
N SER A 50 -26.92 -10.23 -13.59
CA SER A 50 -25.66 -10.35 -12.88
C SER A 50 -25.62 -9.41 -11.68
N ARG A 51 -25.31 -9.95 -10.49
CA ARG A 51 -25.14 -9.17 -9.28
C ARG A 51 -23.87 -8.33 -9.28
N ASN A 52 -22.94 -8.59 -10.21
CA ASN A 52 -21.66 -7.89 -10.32
C ASN A 52 -21.61 -7.08 -11.61
N LEU A 53 -21.83 -5.78 -11.53
CA LEU A 53 -21.72 -4.84 -12.63
C LEU A 53 -20.33 -4.22 -12.66
N ASP A 54 -19.37 -4.88 -13.29
CA ASP A 54 -17.98 -4.42 -13.40
C ASP A 54 -17.70 -3.85 -14.78
N PHE A 55 -17.61 -2.53 -14.87
CA PHE A 55 -17.27 -1.75 -16.05
C PHE A 55 -15.82 -1.28 -16.10
N SER A 56 -14.91 -1.84 -15.28
CA SER A 56 -13.50 -1.42 -15.21
C SER A 56 -12.76 -1.53 -16.55
N GLY A 57 -13.16 -2.48 -17.39
CA GLY A 57 -12.53 -2.71 -18.70
C GLY A 57 -13.29 -2.13 -19.89
N ILE A 58 -14.31 -1.29 -19.68
CA ILE A 58 -15.17 -0.82 -20.78
C ILE A 58 -14.47 0.24 -21.63
N LEU A 59 -13.68 1.13 -21.03
CA LEU A 59 -12.83 2.08 -21.71
C LEU A 59 -11.52 1.39 -22.14
N SER A 60 -11.45 0.99 -23.39
CA SER A 60 -10.22 0.49 -24.01
C SER A 60 -9.66 1.54 -24.99
N ARG A 61 -8.40 1.35 -25.45
CA ARG A 61 -7.80 2.20 -26.51
C ARG A 61 -8.63 2.27 -27.82
N ARG A 62 -9.57 1.35 -28.00
CA ARG A 62 -10.39 1.21 -29.23
C ARG A 62 -11.83 1.70 -29.06
N ARG A 63 -12.24 2.16 -27.85
CA ARG A 63 -13.60 2.64 -27.60
C ARG A 63 -13.61 4.07 -27.14
N SER A 64 -14.49 4.85 -27.73
CA SER A 64 -14.77 6.22 -27.28
C SER A 64 -15.56 6.20 -25.96
N GLN A 65 -15.56 7.34 -25.27
CA GLN A 65 -16.39 7.53 -24.07
C GLN A 65 -17.89 7.38 -24.39
N LEU A 66 -18.35 7.91 -25.50
CA LEU A 66 -19.75 7.84 -25.92
C LEU A 66 -20.21 6.40 -26.11
N GLU A 67 -19.39 5.55 -26.76
CA GLU A 67 -19.67 4.14 -26.90
C GLU A 67 -19.72 3.42 -25.54
N ALA A 68 -18.80 3.74 -24.64
CA ALA A 68 -18.77 3.17 -23.31
C ALA A 68 -20.04 3.52 -22.51
N VAL A 69 -20.45 4.78 -22.55
CA VAL A 69 -21.69 5.27 -21.92
C VAL A 69 -22.91 4.58 -22.50
N SER A 70 -23.01 4.49 -23.83
CA SER A 70 -24.12 3.80 -24.51
C SER A 70 -24.25 2.34 -24.08
N ILE A 71 -23.12 1.64 -23.94
CA ILE A 71 -23.11 0.24 -23.48
C ILE A 71 -23.59 0.14 -22.03
N ILE A 72 -23.14 1.05 -21.13
CA ILE A 72 -23.57 1.05 -19.74
C ILE A 72 -25.08 1.31 -19.65
N GLU A 73 -25.59 2.29 -20.39
CA GLU A 73 -27.03 2.58 -20.46
C GLU A 73 -27.83 1.36 -20.94
N GLU A 74 -27.36 0.69 -21.98
CA GLU A 74 -28.01 -0.54 -22.48
C GLU A 74 -28.07 -1.63 -21.39
N VAL A 75 -26.98 -1.78 -20.59
CA VAL A 75 -26.94 -2.73 -19.47
C VAL A 75 -28.00 -2.36 -18.43
N PHE A 76 -28.05 -1.11 -17.98
CA PHE A 76 -29.01 -0.65 -16.98
C PHE A 76 -30.47 -0.75 -17.48
N ASN A 77 -30.74 -0.38 -18.73
CA ASN A 77 -32.07 -0.47 -19.32
C ASN A 77 -32.58 -1.92 -19.44
N LYS A 78 -31.67 -2.88 -19.65
CA LYS A 78 -31.99 -4.31 -19.75
C LYS A 78 -31.82 -5.08 -18.44
N TYR A 79 -31.46 -4.38 -17.36
CA TYR A 79 -31.27 -5.02 -16.07
C TYR A 79 -32.60 -5.44 -15.43
N LYS A 80 -32.73 -6.73 -15.13
CA LYS A 80 -33.92 -7.33 -14.51
C LYS A 80 -33.62 -8.03 -13.19
N GLY A 81 -32.36 -7.97 -12.70
CA GLY A 81 -32.00 -8.54 -11.40
C GLY A 81 -32.66 -7.79 -10.24
N SER A 82 -32.95 -8.51 -9.15
CA SER A 82 -33.45 -7.95 -7.89
C SER A 82 -32.34 -7.17 -7.16
N ASP A 83 -31.11 -7.71 -7.21
CA ASP A 83 -29.98 -7.25 -6.39
C ASP A 83 -28.76 -6.94 -7.24
N ILE A 84 -28.05 -5.88 -6.87
CA ILE A 84 -26.71 -5.55 -7.38
C ILE A 84 -25.77 -5.54 -6.17
N HIS A 85 -24.89 -6.53 -6.05
CA HIS A 85 -23.97 -6.59 -4.90
C HIS A 85 -22.74 -5.72 -5.14
N ARG A 86 -22.25 -5.65 -6.37
CA ARG A 86 -21.03 -4.90 -6.70
C ARG A 86 -21.21 -4.06 -7.94
N PHE A 87 -20.79 -2.79 -7.85
CA PHE A 87 -20.74 -1.85 -8.97
C PHE A 87 -19.35 -1.24 -9.08
N VAL A 88 -18.73 -1.40 -10.25
CA VAL A 88 -17.39 -0.86 -10.56
C VAL A 88 -17.47 -0.05 -11.83
N LEU A 89 -17.11 1.23 -11.74
CA LEU A 89 -17.15 2.16 -12.86
C LEU A 89 -15.83 2.93 -12.98
N LEU A 90 -15.14 2.79 -14.13
CA LEU A 90 -13.91 3.49 -14.48
C LEU A 90 -14.10 4.23 -15.78
N ILE A 91 -14.54 5.49 -15.73
CA ILE A 91 -14.78 6.33 -16.91
C ILE A 91 -14.34 7.78 -16.67
N THR A 92 -14.40 8.59 -17.73
CA THR A 92 -14.35 10.05 -17.62
C THR A 92 -15.75 10.53 -17.27
N HIS A 93 -15.88 11.38 -16.22
CA HIS A 93 -17.22 11.84 -15.79
C HIS A 93 -17.74 13.02 -16.61
N LEU A 94 -16.86 13.81 -17.24
CA LEU A 94 -17.21 15.07 -17.88
C LEU A 94 -18.30 14.90 -18.95
N GLY A 95 -19.42 15.61 -18.78
CA GLY A 95 -20.58 15.62 -19.68
C GLY A 95 -21.48 14.40 -19.59
N VAL A 96 -21.30 13.55 -18.56
CA VAL A 96 -22.12 12.36 -18.32
C VAL A 96 -22.48 12.18 -16.85
N GLU A 97 -22.32 13.25 -16.08
CA GLU A 97 -22.50 13.26 -14.62
C GLU A 97 -23.90 12.79 -14.21
N ASP A 98 -24.96 13.32 -14.85
CA ASP A 98 -26.35 12.95 -14.56
C ASP A 98 -26.60 11.46 -14.79
N LYS A 99 -25.98 10.88 -15.83
CA LYS A 99 -26.10 9.45 -16.12
C LYS A 99 -25.40 8.62 -15.03
N ILE A 100 -24.23 9.03 -14.60
CA ILE A 100 -23.48 8.37 -13.53
C ILE A 100 -24.32 8.35 -12.26
N ILE A 101 -24.92 9.49 -11.89
CA ILE A 101 -25.80 9.59 -10.72
C ILE A 101 -27.01 8.66 -10.86
N SER A 102 -27.63 8.62 -12.02
CA SER A 102 -28.77 7.74 -12.29
C SER A 102 -28.41 6.26 -12.12
N TRP A 103 -27.24 5.83 -12.62
CA TRP A 103 -26.76 4.46 -12.45
C TRP A 103 -26.47 4.11 -11.00
N ILE A 104 -25.86 5.03 -10.27
CA ILE A 104 -25.58 4.85 -8.84
C ILE A 104 -26.87 4.74 -8.04
N ASN A 105 -27.83 5.63 -8.28
CA ASN A 105 -29.13 5.60 -7.63
C ASN A 105 -29.90 4.31 -7.91
N THR A 106 -29.78 3.77 -9.13
CA THR A 106 -30.34 2.46 -9.47
C THR A 106 -29.68 1.35 -8.64
N CYS A 107 -28.37 1.42 -8.41
CA CYS A 107 -27.66 0.46 -7.56
C CYS A 107 -28.10 0.59 -6.09
N PHE A 108 -28.34 1.81 -5.60
CA PHE A 108 -28.80 2.06 -4.22
C PHE A 108 -30.15 1.39 -3.95
N GLY A 109 -31.06 1.40 -4.91
CA GLY A 109 -32.33 0.69 -4.81
C GLY A 109 -32.26 -0.83 -4.91
N LYS A 110 -31.05 -1.43 -5.03
CA LYS A 110 -30.86 -2.86 -5.30
C LYS A 110 -29.84 -3.54 -4.36
N ASN A 111 -29.85 -3.19 -3.07
CA ASN A 111 -29.05 -3.82 -2.01
C ASN A 111 -27.54 -3.84 -2.30
N ILE A 112 -26.99 -2.76 -2.82
CA ILE A 112 -25.56 -2.64 -3.15
C ILE A 112 -24.68 -2.82 -1.92
N GLN A 113 -23.61 -3.61 -2.07
CA GLN A 113 -22.65 -3.90 -1.00
C GLN A 113 -21.26 -3.31 -1.28
N GLU A 114 -20.85 -3.27 -2.54
CA GLU A 114 -19.54 -2.78 -2.94
C GLU A 114 -19.67 -1.74 -4.06
N ILE A 115 -19.06 -0.57 -3.88
CA ILE A 115 -18.97 0.48 -4.91
C ILE A 115 -17.52 0.86 -5.11
N PHE A 116 -17.07 0.84 -6.35
CA PHE A 116 -15.81 1.43 -6.76
C PHE A 116 -16.01 2.37 -7.94
N LEU A 117 -15.79 3.67 -7.73
CA LEU A 117 -15.85 4.70 -8.76
C LEU A 117 -14.46 5.28 -8.99
N ASP A 118 -13.99 5.26 -10.21
CA ASP A 118 -12.71 5.84 -10.61
C ASP A 118 -12.89 6.82 -11.77
N PHE A 119 -12.76 8.09 -11.48
CA PHE A 119 -12.82 9.19 -12.43
C PHE A 119 -11.44 9.83 -12.67
N SER A 120 -10.35 9.15 -12.32
CA SER A 120 -8.97 9.67 -12.45
C SER A 120 -8.57 10.02 -13.88
N LYS A 121 -9.26 9.49 -14.89
CA LYS A 121 -9.09 9.88 -16.29
C LYS A 121 -9.63 11.28 -16.59
N SER A 122 -10.50 11.82 -15.76
CA SER A 122 -10.93 13.20 -15.82
C SER A 122 -9.86 14.08 -15.17
N LYS A 123 -9.55 15.23 -15.74
CA LYS A 123 -8.60 16.19 -15.16
C LYS A 123 -9.19 16.92 -13.93
N LYS A 124 -10.46 16.76 -13.66
CA LYS A 124 -11.20 17.39 -12.55
C LYS A 124 -11.79 16.33 -11.64
N VAL A 125 -11.94 16.66 -10.38
CA VAL A 125 -12.69 15.85 -9.42
C VAL A 125 -14.18 15.92 -9.77
N MET A 126 -14.91 14.84 -9.61
CA MET A 126 -16.37 14.84 -9.75
C MET A 126 -16.98 15.46 -8.50
N GLU A 127 -17.53 16.66 -8.65
CA GLU A 127 -18.05 17.49 -7.55
C GLU A 127 -19.49 17.14 -7.16
N ILE A 128 -20.18 16.31 -7.94
CA ILE A 128 -21.59 16.05 -7.70
C ILE A 128 -21.76 15.21 -6.43
N PRO A 129 -22.58 15.70 -5.47
CA PRO A 129 -22.80 15.02 -4.21
C PRO A 129 -23.62 13.74 -4.44
N ILE A 130 -22.98 12.60 -4.25
CA ILE A 130 -23.67 11.32 -4.19
C ILE A 130 -24.08 11.09 -2.73
N ASN A 131 -25.38 11.00 -2.49
CA ASN A 131 -25.88 10.79 -1.13
C ASN A 131 -25.72 9.33 -0.70
N PHE A 132 -24.52 8.97 -0.27
CA PHE A 132 -24.24 7.64 0.28
C PHE A 132 -24.92 7.40 1.63
N SER A 133 -25.37 8.45 2.31
CA SER A 133 -25.99 8.34 3.63
C SER A 133 -27.32 7.58 3.64
N ALA A 134 -27.95 7.44 2.47
CA ALA A 134 -29.20 6.69 2.32
C ALA A 134 -29.00 5.16 2.17
N VAL A 135 -27.74 4.69 2.05
CA VAL A 135 -27.45 3.29 1.71
C VAL A 135 -27.06 2.50 2.95
N GLU A 136 -27.96 1.66 3.43
CA GLU A 136 -27.74 0.87 4.64
C GLU A 136 -26.92 -0.43 4.39
N THR A 137 -26.89 -0.92 3.15
CA THR A 137 -26.30 -2.22 2.79
C THR A 137 -24.83 -2.16 2.39
N LEU A 138 -24.28 -0.94 2.19
CA LEU A 138 -22.93 -0.75 1.66
C LEU A 138 -21.88 -1.15 2.69
N GLN A 139 -20.95 -2.02 2.25
CA GLN A 139 -19.84 -2.53 3.06
C GLN A 139 -18.48 -1.99 2.59
N ASP A 140 -18.29 -1.84 1.29
CA ASP A 140 -17.04 -1.37 0.70
C ASP A 140 -17.29 -0.19 -0.22
N LEU A 141 -16.68 0.95 0.10
CA LEU A 141 -16.76 2.17 -0.70
C LEU A 141 -15.36 2.63 -1.09
N LYS A 142 -15.09 2.67 -2.40
CA LYS A 142 -13.83 3.15 -2.97
C LYS A 142 -14.11 4.25 -3.99
N LEU A 143 -13.60 5.45 -3.73
CA LEU A 143 -13.81 6.63 -4.57
C LEU A 143 -12.47 7.21 -5.01
N ARG A 144 -12.28 7.40 -6.30
CA ARG A 144 -11.10 8.05 -6.86
C ARG A 144 -11.49 9.24 -7.72
N SER A 145 -10.94 10.41 -7.42
CA SER A 145 -11.27 11.68 -8.08
C SER A 145 -12.79 11.97 -8.04
N CYS A 146 -13.40 11.69 -6.90
CA CYS A 146 -14.81 11.90 -6.64
C CYS A 146 -14.95 12.48 -5.23
N LYS A 147 -15.72 13.57 -5.10
CA LYS A 147 -15.99 14.20 -3.83
C LYS A 147 -16.82 13.27 -2.93
N PHE A 148 -16.42 13.19 -1.68
CA PHE A 148 -17.15 12.45 -0.65
C PHE A 148 -17.48 13.37 0.52
N GLU A 149 -18.75 13.51 0.80
CA GLU A 149 -19.26 14.27 1.93
C GLU A 149 -20.16 13.38 2.77
N MET A 150 -20.03 13.50 4.07
CA MET A 150 -20.87 12.83 5.04
C MET A 150 -21.26 13.81 6.12
N LEU A 151 -22.55 13.86 6.46
CA LEU A 151 -23.07 14.73 7.51
C LEU A 151 -23.13 13.94 8.83
N GLU A 152 -22.72 14.56 9.93
CA GLU A 152 -22.72 13.94 11.26
C GLU A 152 -24.08 13.37 11.68
N ASN A 153 -25.16 14.04 11.29
CA ASN A 153 -26.52 13.70 11.68
C ASN A 153 -27.25 12.77 10.70
N SER A 154 -26.53 12.00 9.89
CA SER A 154 -27.13 11.03 8.98
C SER A 154 -27.46 9.74 9.73
N PRO A 155 -28.66 9.57 10.32
CA PRO A 155 -28.89 8.58 11.37
C PRO A 155 -28.93 7.13 10.89
N LYS A 156 -28.89 6.84 9.58
CA LYS A 156 -29.09 5.48 9.05
C LYS A 156 -28.05 5.01 8.03
N GLY A 157 -27.29 5.90 7.40
CA GLY A 157 -26.44 5.52 6.27
C GLY A 157 -25.09 4.97 6.68
N LEU A 158 -24.55 4.07 5.87
CA LEU A 158 -23.21 3.50 5.96
C LEU A 158 -22.88 2.75 7.27
N ARG A 159 -23.87 2.31 8.03
CA ARG A 159 -23.65 1.57 9.29
C ARG A 159 -22.89 0.27 9.08
N LEU A 160 -23.07 -0.40 7.94
CA LEU A 160 -22.39 -1.65 7.62
C LEU A 160 -21.04 -1.44 6.92
N LEU A 161 -20.63 -0.18 6.71
CA LEU A 161 -19.38 0.12 6.04
C LEU A 161 -18.19 -0.45 6.79
N ARG A 162 -17.39 -1.25 6.10
CA ARG A 162 -16.16 -1.89 6.59
C ARG A 162 -14.92 -1.24 6.01
N THR A 163 -14.95 -0.92 4.72
CA THR A 163 -13.83 -0.32 4.02
C THR A 163 -14.24 1.02 3.42
N LEU A 164 -13.50 2.08 3.76
CA LEU A 164 -13.58 3.36 3.08
C LEU A 164 -12.21 3.69 2.47
N SER A 165 -12.17 3.86 1.16
CA SER A 165 -10.95 4.27 0.43
C SER A 165 -11.26 5.52 -0.40
N LEU A 166 -10.63 6.63 -0.04
CA LEU A 166 -10.73 7.91 -0.74
C LEU A 166 -9.38 8.23 -1.40
N MET A 167 -9.42 8.57 -2.67
CA MET A 167 -8.20 8.82 -3.45
C MET A 167 -8.38 10.03 -4.36
N ARG A 168 -7.38 10.93 -4.35
CA ARG A 168 -7.34 12.14 -5.20
C ARG A 168 -8.59 13.01 -5.03
N THR A 169 -8.98 13.25 -3.80
CA THR A 169 -10.10 14.10 -3.44
C THR A 169 -9.74 14.98 -2.25
N GLU A 170 -10.50 16.04 -2.05
CA GLU A 170 -10.44 16.83 -0.83
C GLU A 170 -11.24 16.12 0.26
N VAL A 171 -10.69 16.07 1.47
CA VAL A 171 -11.33 15.43 2.63
C VAL A 171 -11.37 16.43 3.78
N MET A 172 -12.56 16.82 4.18
CA MET A 172 -12.77 17.71 5.30
C MET A 172 -12.68 16.97 6.63
N LYS A 173 -12.27 17.67 7.68
CA LYS A 173 -12.22 17.12 9.03
C LYS A 173 -13.59 16.59 9.48
N GLU A 174 -14.63 17.35 9.23
CA GLU A 174 -16.02 17.03 9.58
C GLU A 174 -16.47 15.72 8.92
N THR A 175 -15.99 15.46 7.71
CA THR A 175 -16.27 14.19 7.01
C THR A 175 -15.66 13.00 7.74
N ILE A 176 -14.44 13.13 8.25
CA ILE A 176 -13.79 12.06 9.03
C ILE A 176 -14.50 11.87 10.37
N ASP A 177 -14.85 12.95 11.06
CA ASP A 177 -15.59 12.89 12.32
C ASP A 177 -16.96 12.20 12.10
N ALA A 178 -17.68 12.54 11.03
CA ALA A 178 -18.93 11.90 10.66
C ALA A 178 -18.76 10.40 10.32
N VAL A 179 -17.69 10.00 9.63
CA VAL A 179 -17.37 8.60 9.34
C VAL A 179 -17.21 7.81 10.64
N PHE A 180 -16.41 8.30 11.60
CA PHE A 180 -16.22 7.61 12.87
C PHE A 180 -17.41 7.70 13.82
N SER A 181 -18.31 8.65 13.63
CA SER A 181 -19.57 8.72 14.39
C SER A 181 -20.61 7.72 13.88
N ASN A 182 -20.67 7.45 12.58
CA ASN A 182 -21.74 6.66 11.96
C ASN A 182 -21.32 5.25 11.55
N CYS A 183 -20.07 5.03 11.12
CA CYS A 183 -19.60 3.75 10.56
C CYS A 183 -19.00 2.86 11.65
N ILE A 184 -19.79 2.39 12.60
CA ILE A 184 -19.32 1.61 13.76
C ILE A 184 -18.64 0.27 13.43
N HIS A 185 -18.84 -0.24 12.21
CA HIS A 185 -18.23 -1.48 11.72
C HIS A 185 -17.00 -1.25 10.85
N LEU A 186 -16.50 -0.02 10.78
CA LEU A 186 -15.33 0.31 9.95
C LEU A 186 -14.11 -0.52 10.39
N GLU A 187 -13.51 -1.21 9.43
CA GLU A 187 -12.34 -2.08 9.58
C GLU A 187 -11.08 -1.42 8.99
N SER A 188 -11.25 -0.65 7.91
CA SER A 188 -10.16 -0.02 7.15
C SER A 188 -10.53 1.37 6.67
N LEU A 189 -9.62 2.32 6.86
CA LEU A 189 -9.65 3.65 6.25
C LEU A 189 -8.38 3.87 5.41
N GLU A 190 -8.57 4.25 4.15
CA GLU A 190 -7.49 4.57 3.22
C GLU A 190 -7.69 5.96 2.64
N LEU A 191 -6.74 6.86 2.88
CA LEU A 191 -6.67 8.18 2.29
C LEU A 191 -5.39 8.26 1.44
N ILE A 192 -5.54 8.39 0.11
CA ILE A 192 -4.41 8.30 -0.82
C ILE A 192 -4.44 9.50 -1.78
N GLU A 193 -3.34 10.24 -1.84
CA GLU A 193 -3.21 11.44 -2.68
C GLU A 193 -4.37 12.45 -2.42
N CYS A 194 -4.90 12.47 -1.20
CA CYS A 194 -5.95 13.40 -0.80
C CYS A 194 -5.37 14.73 -0.35
N ARG A 195 -6.21 15.77 -0.35
CA ARG A 195 -5.94 17.05 0.26
C ARG A 195 -6.70 17.17 1.57
N MET A 196 -6.02 17.59 2.62
CA MET A 196 -6.58 17.79 3.95
C MET A 196 -5.99 19.05 4.56
N ASP A 197 -6.82 19.89 5.17
CA ASP A 197 -6.31 21.11 5.80
C ASP A 197 -5.86 20.83 7.25
N GLY A 198 -4.54 20.77 7.42
CA GLY A 198 -3.85 20.84 8.70
C GLY A 198 -3.82 19.57 9.52
N LEU A 199 -4.87 19.27 10.27
CA LEU A 199 -4.91 18.23 11.29
C LEU A 199 -5.87 17.09 10.92
N LEU A 200 -5.36 15.85 10.91
CA LEU A 200 -6.21 14.66 10.88
C LEU A 200 -6.41 14.14 12.31
N SER A 201 -7.66 14.19 12.79
CA SER A 201 -8.03 13.62 14.08
C SER A 201 -8.93 12.40 13.89
N ILE A 202 -8.54 11.26 14.46
CA ILE A 202 -9.29 10.00 14.36
C ILE A 202 -9.67 9.55 15.76
N HIS A 203 -10.98 9.52 16.05
CA HIS A 203 -11.56 9.09 17.33
C HIS A 203 -12.28 7.75 17.17
N ALA A 204 -11.51 6.66 17.17
CA ALA A 204 -11.99 5.29 16.93
C ALA A 204 -12.01 4.42 18.18
N GLN A 205 -12.26 5.01 19.36
CA GLN A 205 -12.23 4.30 20.66
C GLN A 205 -13.22 3.13 20.72
N ASN A 206 -14.38 3.28 20.12
CA ASN A 206 -15.45 2.29 20.10
C ASN A 206 -15.38 1.34 18.90
N HIS A 207 -14.45 1.56 17.96
CA HIS A 207 -14.33 0.78 16.72
C HIS A 207 -13.45 -0.45 16.94
N LYS A 208 -13.99 -1.50 17.57
CA LYS A 208 -13.24 -2.73 17.87
C LYS A 208 -12.70 -3.46 16.65
N LYS A 209 -13.29 -3.21 15.47
CA LYS A 209 -12.90 -3.84 14.21
C LYS A 209 -11.96 -2.96 13.37
N PHE A 210 -11.67 -1.73 13.76
CA PHE A 210 -10.80 -0.84 13.02
C PHE A 210 -9.34 -1.29 13.14
N LYS A 211 -8.82 -1.96 12.10
CA LYS A 211 -7.52 -2.65 12.11
C LYS A 211 -6.49 -2.03 11.18
N LEU A 212 -6.92 -1.31 10.15
CA LEU A 212 -6.04 -0.80 9.10
C LEU A 212 -6.26 0.68 8.85
N LEU A 213 -5.19 1.46 8.94
CA LEU A 213 -5.14 2.86 8.51
C LEU A 213 -4.03 3.04 7.47
N ILE A 214 -4.39 3.57 6.30
CA ILE A 214 -3.45 3.90 5.22
C ILE A 214 -3.57 5.39 4.91
N LEU A 215 -2.47 6.11 5.07
CA LEU A 215 -2.34 7.52 4.71
C LEU A 215 -1.17 7.66 3.74
N SER A 216 -1.43 8.06 2.50
CA SER A 216 -0.39 8.16 1.49
C SER A 216 -0.48 9.45 0.70
N SER A 217 0.61 10.21 0.68
CA SER A 217 0.76 11.43 -0.12
C SER A 217 -0.36 12.46 0.15
N ILE A 218 -0.71 12.65 1.43
CA ILE A 218 -1.72 13.63 1.83
C ILE A 218 -1.12 15.03 1.74
N GLN A 219 -1.76 15.89 0.96
CA GLN A 219 -1.36 17.30 0.81
C GLN A 219 -1.90 18.12 1.99
N ASP A 220 -1.12 19.13 2.40
CA ASP A 220 -1.46 20.10 3.44
C ASP A 220 -1.70 19.50 4.85
N LEU A 221 -1.40 18.21 5.06
CA LEU A 221 -1.44 17.56 6.36
C LEU A 221 -0.17 17.88 7.17
N TRP A 222 -0.36 18.36 8.43
CA TRP A 222 0.75 18.78 9.31
C TRP A 222 0.86 17.93 10.56
N ASP A 223 -0.25 17.40 11.05
CA ASP A 223 -0.31 16.63 12.29
C ASP A 223 -1.40 15.57 12.24
N ILE A 224 -1.23 14.51 13.00
CA ILE A 224 -2.18 13.40 13.14
C ILE A 224 -2.41 13.13 14.62
N ILE A 225 -3.67 13.15 15.05
CA ILE A 225 -4.10 12.67 16.36
C ILE A 225 -4.86 11.37 16.16
N LEU A 226 -4.41 10.30 16.79
CA LEU A 226 -5.00 8.99 16.61
C LEU A 226 -5.37 8.36 17.96
N ASP A 227 -6.66 8.19 18.21
CA ASP A 227 -7.21 7.41 19.30
C ASP A 227 -7.96 6.19 18.76
N ALA A 228 -7.22 5.14 18.39
CA ALA A 228 -7.70 3.94 17.73
C ALA A 228 -7.12 2.67 18.39
N PRO A 229 -7.56 2.30 19.61
CA PRO A 229 -6.93 1.24 20.41
C PRO A 229 -6.94 -0.15 19.77
N SER A 230 -7.79 -0.38 18.78
CA SER A 230 -7.88 -1.65 18.04
C SER A 230 -7.01 -1.71 16.79
N LEU A 231 -6.29 -0.62 16.44
CA LEU A 231 -5.48 -0.55 15.23
C LEU A 231 -4.30 -1.53 15.30
N GLU A 232 -4.15 -2.35 14.26
CA GLU A 232 -3.09 -3.33 14.16
C GLU A 232 -2.05 -2.99 13.09
N ASN A 233 -2.48 -2.35 12.00
CA ASN A 233 -1.65 -2.05 10.84
C ASN A 233 -1.76 -0.57 10.49
N TYR A 234 -0.62 0.11 10.50
CA TYR A 234 -0.51 1.51 10.11
C TYR A 234 0.44 1.66 8.93
N LYS A 235 -0.04 2.27 7.84
CA LYS A 235 0.77 2.56 6.65
C LYS A 235 0.75 4.05 6.38
N TYR A 236 1.91 4.64 6.37
CA TYR A 236 2.11 6.05 6.09
C TYR A 236 3.13 6.24 4.96
N ASN A 237 2.81 7.09 3.99
CA ASN A 237 3.74 7.52 2.95
C ASN A 237 3.63 9.03 2.76
N GLY A 238 4.66 9.76 3.11
CA GLY A 238 4.66 11.23 3.05
C GLY A 238 5.88 11.84 3.73
N TYR A 239 5.83 13.13 3.99
CA TYR A 239 6.85 13.78 4.81
C TYR A 239 6.68 13.36 6.28
N ALA A 240 7.75 13.39 7.07
CA ALA A 240 7.58 13.23 8.50
C ALA A 240 6.80 14.44 9.05
N ILE A 241 5.72 14.16 9.76
CA ILE A 241 4.80 15.13 10.35
C ILE A 241 4.58 14.83 11.83
N GLY A 242 3.93 15.73 12.56
CA GLY A 242 3.49 15.47 13.91
C GLY A 242 2.58 14.25 13.97
N PHE A 243 2.77 13.43 14.98
CA PHE A 243 1.95 12.24 15.17
C PHE A 243 1.75 11.99 16.66
N ASN A 244 0.50 11.98 17.09
CA ASN A 244 0.15 11.77 18.49
C ASN A 244 -0.80 10.58 18.64
N PHE A 245 -0.29 9.50 19.21
CA PHE A 245 -1.11 8.39 19.68
C PHE A 245 -1.59 8.66 21.10
N VAL A 246 -2.90 8.76 21.29
CA VAL A 246 -3.50 9.13 22.58
C VAL A 246 -3.40 7.99 23.61
N ARG A 247 -3.35 6.74 23.19
CA ARG A 247 -3.32 5.54 24.06
C ARG A 247 -2.28 4.50 23.61
N PRO A 248 -1.77 3.64 24.53
CA PRO A 248 -0.92 2.51 24.14
C PRO A 248 -1.71 1.47 23.36
N TYR A 249 -1.13 0.93 22.28
CA TYR A 249 -1.83 0.23 21.22
C TYR A 249 -1.45 -1.23 21.02
N THR A 250 -2.33 -1.90 20.27
CA THR A 250 -2.13 -3.23 19.71
C THR A 250 -1.42 -3.20 18.35
N LEU A 251 -0.74 -2.12 17.98
CA LEU A 251 -0.08 -1.99 16.69
C LEU A 251 0.94 -3.11 16.49
N LYS A 252 0.73 -3.89 15.44
CA LYS A 252 1.57 -5.05 15.09
C LYS A 252 2.53 -4.72 13.97
N GLU A 253 2.08 -3.93 13.01
CA GLU A 253 2.82 -3.57 11.81
C GLU A 253 2.78 -2.06 11.56
N ALA A 254 3.95 -1.48 11.38
CA ALA A 254 4.12 -0.10 10.94
C ALA A 254 4.90 -0.09 9.62
N ASN A 255 4.32 0.58 8.61
CA ASN A 255 4.96 0.81 7.32
C ASN A 255 5.06 2.33 7.11
N LEU A 256 6.26 2.88 7.29
CA LEU A 256 6.53 4.30 7.37
C LEU A 256 7.48 4.72 6.23
N HIS A 257 6.92 5.02 5.07
CA HIS A 257 7.67 5.55 3.94
C HIS A 257 7.81 7.07 4.05
N TYR A 258 8.83 7.52 4.79
CA TYR A 258 9.14 8.94 4.86
C TYR A 258 9.83 9.43 3.58
N ASN A 259 9.42 10.61 3.12
CA ASN A 259 10.01 11.33 2.00
C ASN A 259 10.71 12.60 2.49
N ARG A 260 11.74 13.07 1.77
CA ARG A 260 12.39 14.36 2.07
C ARG A 260 11.58 15.52 1.56
N ASN A 261 11.50 16.57 2.36
CA ASN A 261 10.93 17.85 1.95
C ASN A 261 12.05 18.81 1.52
N PHE A 262 12.31 18.89 0.23
CA PHE A 262 13.32 19.78 -0.32
C PHE A 262 12.91 21.26 -0.30
N SER A 263 11.64 21.57 -0.16
CA SER A 263 11.12 22.94 -0.14
C SER A 263 11.38 23.66 1.18
N ARG A 264 11.70 22.91 2.25
CA ARG A 264 11.99 23.46 3.57
C ARG A 264 13.46 23.24 3.92
N ARG A 265 14.30 24.26 3.71
CA ARG A 265 15.75 24.21 3.96
C ARG A 265 16.18 23.82 5.39
N TYR A 266 15.29 23.98 6.37
CA TYR A 266 15.54 23.73 7.80
C TYR A 266 14.62 22.67 8.41
N TYR A 267 14.10 21.77 7.58
CA TYR A 267 13.21 20.72 8.06
C TYR A 267 14.02 19.60 8.73
N ASP A 268 13.93 19.50 10.06
CA ASP A 268 14.49 18.40 10.83
C ASP A 268 13.36 17.46 11.28
N PRO A 269 13.27 16.25 10.72
CA PRO A 269 12.26 15.27 11.11
C PRO A 269 12.57 14.56 12.43
N SER A 270 13.74 14.80 13.06
CA SER A 270 14.21 14.01 14.19
C SER A 270 13.22 14.02 15.35
N ASN A 271 12.77 15.20 15.78
CA ASN A 271 11.81 15.30 16.87
C ASN A 271 10.45 14.66 16.53
N LEU A 272 10.00 14.80 15.29
CA LEU A 272 8.74 14.24 14.82
C LEU A 272 8.78 12.69 14.81
N VAL A 273 9.89 12.11 14.39
CA VAL A 273 10.10 10.66 14.44
C VAL A 273 10.30 10.17 15.87
N LEU A 274 11.09 10.89 16.69
CA LEU A 274 11.36 10.52 18.08
C LEU A 274 10.09 10.48 18.94
N ASN A 275 9.16 11.41 18.74
CA ASN A 275 7.87 11.42 19.44
C ASN A 275 7.05 10.15 19.20
N ASN A 276 7.30 9.47 18.08
CA ASN A 276 6.58 8.26 17.68
C ASN A 276 7.19 6.97 18.27
N MET A 277 8.33 7.04 18.95
CA MET A 277 9.07 5.85 19.36
C MET A 277 8.36 5.03 20.43
N ASN A 278 7.56 5.63 21.28
CA ASN A 278 6.86 4.92 22.37
C ASN A 278 5.95 3.77 21.88
N PHE A 279 5.44 3.85 20.66
CA PHE A 279 4.62 2.79 20.06
C PHE A 279 5.40 1.99 19.00
N LEU A 280 6.32 2.62 18.25
CA LEU A 280 7.11 1.92 17.24
C LEU A 280 8.03 0.85 17.83
N THR A 281 8.54 1.05 19.05
CA THR A 281 9.35 0.03 19.74
C THR A 281 8.61 -1.26 20.06
N ARG A 282 7.26 -1.26 20.00
CA ARG A 282 6.42 -2.41 20.33
C ARG A 282 5.98 -3.23 19.13
N VAL A 283 6.18 -2.75 17.90
CA VAL A 283 5.73 -3.45 16.69
C VAL A 283 6.53 -4.73 16.42
N PHE A 284 5.89 -5.66 15.74
CA PHE A 284 6.53 -6.90 15.29
C PHE A 284 7.12 -6.78 13.89
N VAL A 285 6.54 -5.90 13.06
CA VAL A 285 6.97 -5.66 11.69
C VAL A 285 7.15 -4.15 11.49
N LEU A 286 8.36 -3.75 11.08
CA LEU A 286 8.65 -2.36 10.72
C LEU A 286 9.19 -2.31 9.30
N THR A 287 8.50 -1.58 8.45
CA THR A 287 8.99 -1.19 7.11
C THR A 287 9.21 0.31 7.10
N THR A 288 10.37 0.77 6.65
CA THR A 288 10.66 2.21 6.66
C THR A 288 11.67 2.62 5.58
N THR A 289 12.08 3.89 5.60
CA THR A 289 13.12 4.44 4.72
C THR A 289 14.31 4.91 5.53
N THR A 290 15.44 5.19 4.88
CA THR A 290 16.66 5.70 5.53
C THR A 290 16.43 6.97 6.34
N ILE A 291 15.43 7.78 5.99
CA ILE A 291 15.07 9.00 6.72
C ILE A 291 14.70 8.70 8.18
N PHE A 292 14.08 7.55 8.44
CA PHE A 292 13.76 7.11 9.80
C PHE A 292 15.04 6.91 10.64
N LEU A 293 16.03 6.20 10.11
CA LEU A 293 17.30 5.98 10.81
C LEU A 293 18.09 7.28 10.98
N GLU A 294 18.11 8.13 9.95
CA GLU A 294 18.75 9.44 10.04
C GLU A 294 18.14 10.32 11.13
N ALA A 295 16.81 10.29 11.25
CA ALA A 295 16.11 11.01 12.29
C ALA A 295 16.48 10.50 13.68
N LEU A 296 16.51 9.17 13.87
CA LEU A 296 16.90 8.55 15.14
C LEU A 296 18.36 8.83 15.52
N THR A 297 19.25 8.90 14.54
CA THR A 297 20.69 9.12 14.76
C THR A 297 21.08 10.59 14.74
N LYS A 298 20.10 11.49 14.55
CA LYS A 298 20.33 12.95 14.37
C LYS A 298 21.30 13.29 13.24
N LYS A 299 21.56 12.37 12.34
CA LYS A 299 22.44 12.57 11.16
C LYS A 299 21.82 13.48 10.10
N TYR A 300 20.54 13.80 10.21
CA TYR A 300 19.82 14.62 9.26
C TYR A 300 20.40 16.04 9.11
N VAL A 301 21.00 16.57 10.17
CA VAL A 301 21.49 17.96 10.26
C VAL A 301 23.03 18.02 10.25
N GLY A 302 23.72 17.23 9.48
CA GLY A 302 25.16 17.47 9.26
C GLY A 302 26.14 16.51 9.93
N GLY A 303 25.87 15.23 9.94
CA GLY A 303 26.88 14.20 10.17
C GLY A 303 27.35 14.05 11.61
N GLY A 304 26.46 14.21 12.58
CA GLY A 304 26.74 13.95 13.99
C GLY A 304 27.21 12.52 14.24
N LYS A 305 28.02 12.31 15.27
CA LYS A 305 28.36 10.97 15.78
C LYS A 305 27.09 10.28 16.23
N LEU A 306 26.98 8.97 15.95
CA LEU A 306 25.95 8.13 16.52
C LEU A 306 26.06 8.18 18.04
N GLU A 307 25.11 8.83 18.69
CA GLU A 307 24.91 8.65 20.12
C GLU A 307 24.31 7.25 20.33
N LYS A 308 24.48 6.70 21.53
CA LYS A 308 23.86 5.42 21.87
C LYS A 308 22.38 5.44 21.55
N TRP A 309 21.91 4.40 20.89
CA TRP A 309 20.49 4.27 20.55
C TRP A 309 19.62 4.36 21.81
N PRO A 310 18.68 5.32 21.87
CA PRO A 310 17.88 5.54 23.07
C PRO A 310 16.75 4.53 23.24
N PHE A 311 16.51 3.69 22.23
CA PHE A 311 15.35 2.79 22.18
C PHE A 311 15.77 1.37 21.82
N LYS A 312 15.04 0.40 22.40
CA LYS A 312 15.12 -1.02 22.04
C LYS A 312 13.84 -1.47 21.38
N PHE A 313 13.96 -2.27 20.34
CA PHE A 313 12.84 -2.86 19.61
C PHE A 313 12.65 -4.33 20.02
N GLU A 314 12.21 -4.53 21.24
CA GLU A 314 12.20 -5.84 21.90
C GLU A 314 11.29 -6.90 21.21
N ASN A 315 10.30 -6.44 20.44
CA ASN A 315 9.34 -7.33 19.77
C ASN A 315 9.53 -7.43 18.27
N LEU A 316 10.45 -6.67 17.69
CA LEU A 316 10.64 -6.60 16.25
C LEU A 316 11.16 -7.95 15.72
N THR A 317 10.38 -8.58 14.85
CA THR A 317 10.74 -9.85 14.20
C THR A 317 11.08 -9.67 12.72
N LYS A 318 10.53 -8.62 12.07
CA LYS A 318 10.78 -8.31 10.66
C LYS A 318 11.10 -6.84 10.49
N PHE A 319 12.20 -6.58 9.82
CA PHE A 319 12.63 -5.23 9.47
C PHE A 319 12.87 -5.09 7.98
N HIS A 320 12.25 -4.08 7.37
CA HIS A 320 12.49 -3.73 5.98
C HIS A 320 12.84 -2.26 5.88
N ILE A 321 13.95 -1.95 5.22
CA ILE A 321 14.39 -0.57 4.98
C ILE A 321 14.68 -0.34 3.51
N SER A 322 14.16 0.79 2.97
CA SER A 322 14.44 1.24 1.60
C SER A 322 15.30 2.49 1.63
N PHE A 323 16.37 2.47 0.84
CA PHE A 323 17.23 3.64 0.66
C PHE A 323 16.56 4.68 -0.22
N LYS A 324 16.57 5.93 0.24
CA LYS A 324 16.04 7.09 -0.49
C LYS A 324 17.14 8.13 -0.64
N ALA A 325 17.50 8.45 -1.88
CA ALA A 325 18.45 9.52 -2.19
C ALA A 325 17.83 10.91 -2.00
N PRO A 326 18.61 11.87 -1.57
CA PRO A 326 19.91 11.76 -0.90
C PRO A 326 19.76 11.19 0.52
N THR A 327 20.75 10.49 1.02
CA THR A 327 20.76 9.98 2.41
C THR A 327 22.14 10.09 3.05
N PHE A 328 22.19 10.35 4.33
CA PHE A 328 23.39 10.22 5.17
C PHE A 328 23.47 8.86 5.87
N CYS A 329 22.45 8.02 5.70
CA CYS A 329 22.43 6.67 6.26
C CYS A 329 23.32 5.74 5.43
N THR A 330 24.12 4.94 6.13
CA THR A 330 24.97 3.92 5.57
C THR A 330 24.45 2.52 5.89
N LEU A 331 25.03 1.50 5.28
CA LEU A 331 24.72 0.11 5.62
C LEU A 331 25.13 -0.23 7.06
N PHE A 332 26.15 0.47 7.59
CA PHE A 332 26.59 0.32 8.98
C PHE A 332 25.58 0.88 9.99
N ASP A 333 24.89 1.97 9.66
CA ASP A 333 23.81 2.48 10.50
C ASP A 333 22.67 1.46 10.66
N ILE A 334 22.45 0.66 9.62
CA ILE A 334 21.51 -0.47 9.70
C ILE A 334 22.06 -1.52 10.67
N ALA A 335 23.33 -1.91 10.53
CA ALA A 335 23.93 -2.88 11.43
C ALA A 335 23.83 -2.47 12.90
N GLU A 336 24.10 -1.19 13.19
CA GLU A 336 23.94 -0.64 14.54
C GLU A 336 22.49 -0.68 15.03
N PHE A 337 21.53 -0.28 14.18
CA PHE A 337 20.10 -0.40 14.50
C PHE A 337 19.68 -1.83 14.85
N LEU A 338 20.20 -2.81 14.11
CA LEU A 338 19.85 -4.22 14.31
C LEU A 338 20.30 -4.75 15.67
N LYS A 339 21.32 -4.15 16.28
CA LYS A 339 21.77 -4.49 17.65
C LYS A 339 20.69 -4.22 18.68
N GLU A 340 19.81 -3.27 18.42
CA GLU A 340 18.69 -2.93 19.32
C GLU A 340 17.44 -3.79 19.07
N CYS A 341 17.51 -4.83 18.21
CA CYS A 341 16.41 -5.68 17.80
C CYS A 341 16.65 -7.16 18.20
N PRO A 342 16.58 -7.54 19.47
CA PRO A 342 17.04 -8.84 19.97
C PRO A 342 16.25 -10.06 19.43
N LYS A 343 14.98 -9.88 18.98
CA LYS A 343 14.14 -10.97 18.48
C LYS A 343 14.03 -11.00 16.96
N LEU A 344 14.89 -10.26 16.26
CA LEU A 344 14.79 -10.10 14.81
C LEU A 344 15.07 -11.42 14.07
N GLU A 345 14.15 -11.80 13.21
CA GLU A 345 14.23 -13.03 12.40
C GLU A 345 14.46 -12.76 10.92
N HIS A 346 13.93 -11.65 10.41
CA HIS A 346 13.97 -11.32 8.99
C HIS A 346 14.40 -9.88 8.76
N VAL A 347 15.39 -9.69 7.88
CA VAL A 347 15.84 -8.38 7.40
C VAL A 347 15.69 -8.29 5.90
N ALA A 348 15.16 -7.18 5.41
CA ALA A 348 15.18 -6.82 3.99
C ALA A 348 15.74 -5.41 3.82
N ILE A 349 16.73 -5.25 2.95
CA ILE A 349 17.37 -3.99 2.61
C ILE A 349 17.14 -3.75 1.12
N ASP A 350 16.52 -2.62 0.78
CA ASP A 350 16.25 -2.26 -0.60
C ASP A 350 17.10 -1.05 -1.00
N ILE A 351 18.10 -1.33 -1.86
CA ILE A 351 19.00 -0.35 -2.46
C ILE A 351 18.82 -0.28 -3.97
N TYR A 352 17.71 -0.78 -4.51
CA TYR A 352 17.49 -0.94 -5.95
C TYR A 352 17.65 0.38 -6.72
N ASN A 353 17.03 1.44 -6.23
CA ASN A 353 17.06 2.77 -6.85
C ASN A 353 18.09 3.70 -6.20
N PHE A 354 19.10 3.15 -5.51
CA PHE A 354 20.09 3.92 -4.80
C PHE A 354 21.50 3.58 -5.32
N THR A 355 22.34 4.62 -5.48
CA THR A 355 23.75 4.47 -5.79
C THR A 355 24.52 5.15 -4.66
N PHE A 356 25.40 4.40 -4.02
CA PHE A 356 26.31 4.98 -3.04
C PHE A 356 27.33 5.82 -3.80
N GLU A 357 27.30 7.13 -3.57
CA GLU A 357 28.37 8.00 -4.05
C GLU A 357 29.68 7.63 -3.34
N PRO A 358 30.84 7.70 -3.98
CA PRO A 358 32.11 7.51 -3.33
C PRO A 358 32.22 8.59 -2.22
N GLN A 359 32.05 8.17 -0.99
CA GLN A 359 32.08 9.07 0.16
C GLN A 359 33.51 9.50 0.44
N LEU A 360 33.65 10.71 0.98
CA LEU A 360 34.92 11.25 1.38
C LEU A 360 35.68 10.28 2.29
N PRO A 361 37.00 10.10 2.09
CA PRO A 361 37.85 9.10 2.81
C PRO A 361 37.77 9.14 4.34
N LEU A 362 37.39 10.29 4.90
CA LEU A 362 37.20 10.50 6.35
C LEU A 362 36.05 9.67 6.96
N TRP A 363 35.06 9.29 6.16
CA TRP A 363 33.91 8.49 6.62
C TRP A 363 34.26 7.01 6.71
N GLU A 364 35.02 6.50 5.74
CA GLU A 364 35.42 5.08 5.71
C GLU A 364 36.36 4.72 6.86
N SER A 365 37.33 5.61 7.20
CA SER A 365 38.25 5.37 8.31
C SER A 365 37.52 5.33 9.63
N HIS A 366 36.58 6.26 9.88
CA HIS A 366 35.85 6.35 11.16
C HIS A 366 34.94 5.14 11.38
N HIS A 367 34.32 4.60 10.31
CA HIS A 367 33.51 3.39 10.40
C HIS A 367 34.35 2.11 10.51
N LYS A 368 35.47 2.01 9.83
CA LYS A 368 36.38 0.88 9.98
C LYS A 368 36.92 0.75 11.40
N ASP A 369 37.26 1.88 12.04
CA ASP A 369 37.70 1.89 13.41
C ASP A 369 36.59 1.50 14.40
N GLN A 370 35.36 1.89 14.17
CA GLN A 370 34.20 1.45 14.97
C GLN A 370 33.95 -0.06 14.83
N ILE A 371 33.98 -0.61 13.61
CA ILE A 371 33.78 -2.05 13.38
C ILE A 371 34.93 -2.86 14.00
N GLN A 372 36.16 -2.40 13.92
CA GLN A 372 37.31 -3.08 14.55
C GLN A 372 37.25 -3.02 16.10
N ASN A 373 36.73 -1.94 16.65
CA ASN A 373 36.53 -1.83 18.11
C ASN A 373 35.33 -2.65 18.60
N ASP A 374 34.23 -2.76 17.77
CA ASP A 374 33.06 -3.59 18.06
C ASP A 374 33.32 -5.09 17.83
N SER A 375 34.31 -5.47 17.03
CA SER A 375 34.71 -6.88 16.87
C SER A 375 35.19 -7.52 18.17
N LYS A 376 35.51 -6.72 19.17
CA LYS A 376 35.80 -7.18 20.56
C LYS A 376 34.52 -7.43 21.38
N ASN A 377 33.38 -6.84 20.99
CA ASN A 377 32.07 -7.12 21.57
C ASN A 377 31.36 -8.12 20.66
N ASN A 378 31.37 -9.40 21.00
CA ASN A 378 30.68 -10.49 20.30
C ASN A 378 29.16 -10.23 20.24
N TYR A 379 28.73 -9.29 19.38
CA TYR A 379 27.33 -9.05 19.16
C TYR A 379 26.73 -10.14 18.25
N VAL A 380 25.67 -10.77 18.73
CA VAL A 380 25.07 -11.92 18.04
C VAL A 380 23.60 -11.68 17.76
N LEU A 381 23.24 -11.69 16.50
CA LEU A 381 21.86 -11.69 16.01
C LEU A 381 21.26 -13.12 16.12
N LYS A 382 21.00 -13.56 17.36
CA LYS A 382 20.69 -14.98 17.70
C LYS A 382 19.53 -15.58 16.93
N PHE A 383 18.50 -14.78 16.59
CA PHE A 383 17.27 -15.25 15.97
C PHE A 383 17.17 -14.94 14.48
N LEU A 384 18.17 -14.25 13.89
CA LEU A 384 18.11 -13.86 12.50
C LEU A 384 18.27 -15.08 11.58
N LYS A 385 17.21 -15.38 10.82
CA LYS A 385 17.11 -16.56 9.93
C LYS A 385 17.24 -16.19 8.46
N LYS A 386 16.75 -15.00 8.07
CA LYS A 386 16.68 -14.62 6.65
C LYS A 386 17.10 -13.18 6.45
N VAL A 387 17.98 -12.97 5.48
CA VAL A 387 18.40 -11.66 4.99
C VAL A 387 18.13 -11.58 3.49
N LYS A 388 17.62 -10.45 3.02
CA LYS A 388 17.43 -10.16 1.62
C LYS A 388 17.91 -8.75 1.29
N ILE A 389 18.77 -8.64 0.28
CA ILE A 389 19.28 -7.35 -0.21
C ILE A 389 18.81 -7.21 -1.66
N PHE A 390 17.95 -6.23 -1.91
CA PHE A 390 17.44 -5.91 -3.24
C PHE A 390 18.30 -4.81 -3.87
N GLY A 391 18.59 -4.93 -5.17
CA GLY A 391 19.39 -3.96 -5.90
C GLY A 391 20.89 -4.09 -5.63
N TYR A 392 21.34 -5.25 -5.14
CA TYR A 392 22.74 -5.55 -4.91
C TYR A 392 23.56 -5.42 -6.20
N LYS A 393 24.66 -4.68 -6.17
CA LYS A 393 25.54 -4.38 -7.31
C LYS A 393 26.95 -4.91 -7.15
N GLY A 394 27.29 -5.45 -5.98
CA GLY A 394 28.61 -6.01 -5.68
C GLY A 394 29.66 -5.00 -5.24
N HIS A 395 29.25 -3.80 -4.81
CA HIS A 395 30.19 -2.82 -4.28
C HIS A 395 30.79 -3.27 -2.95
N SER A 396 32.01 -2.79 -2.63
CA SER A 396 32.76 -3.21 -1.44
C SER A 396 31.95 -3.06 -0.15
N HIS A 397 31.29 -1.93 0.06
CA HIS A 397 30.47 -1.68 1.26
C HIS A 397 29.20 -2.53 1.33
N GLU A 398 28.68 -3.00 0.17
CA GLU A 398 27.58 -3.97 0.14
C GLU A 398 28.05 -5.36 0.59
N LEU A 399 29.30 -5.71 0.27
CA LEU A 399 29.92 -6.95 0.75
C LEU A 399 30.21 -6.88 2.24
N ASP A 400 30.60 -5.73 2.77
CA ASP A 400 30.84 -5.54 4.19
C ASP A 400 29.60 -5.84 5.03
N ILE A 401 28.41 -5.39 4.60
CA ILE A 401 27.16 -5.72 5.31
C ILE A 401 26.77 -7.20 5.15
N VAL A 402 27.09 -7.82 4.02
CA VAL A 402 26.92 -9.28 3.82
C VAL A 402 27.78 -10.05 4.82
N GLU A 403 29.06 -9.69 4.92
CA GLU A 403 29.98 -10.30 5.90
C GLU A 403 29.51 -10.07 7.34
N PHE A 404 29.03 -8.90 7.66
CA PHE A 404 28.46 -8.61 8.99
C PHE A 404 27.33 -9.61 9.31
N PHE A 405 26.38 -9.84 8.39
CA PHE A 405 25.30 -10.79 8.65
C PHE A 405 25.81 -12.23 8.81
N VAL A 406 26.75 -12.65 7.98
CA VAL A 406 27.32 -14.01 8.05
C VAL A 406 28.07 -14.23 9.37
N LYS A 407 28.82 -13.23 9.83
CA LYS A 407 29.60 -13.32 11.09
C LYS A 407 28.74 -13.19 12.34
N SER A 408 27.69 -12.34 12.29
CA SER A 408 26.91 -11.96 13.49
C SER A 408 25.63 -12.78 13.67
N ALA A 409 25.19 -13.57 12.69
CA ALA A 409 23.92 -14.30 12.73
C ALA A 409 24.12 -15.83 12.65
N PRO A 410 24.36 -16.50 13.78
CA PRO A 410 24.63 -17.95 13.81
C PRO A 410 23.42 -18.79 13.38
N SER A 411 22.21 -18.27 13.50
CA SER A 411 20.98 -18.94 13.07
C SER A 411 20.57 -18.60 11.62
N LEU A 412 21.44 -17.94 10.86
CA LEU A 412 21.15 -17.54 9.49
C LEU A 412 21.00 -18.77 8.59
N VAL A 413 19.83 -18.92 7.98
CA VAL A 413 19.52 -20.04 7.06
C VAL A 413 19.62 -19.59 5.60
N LYS A 414 19.23 -18.33 5.32
CA LYS A 414 19.12 -17.83 3.95
C LYS A 414 19.55 -16.38 3.85
N LEU A 415 20.50 -16.13 2.95
CA LEU A 415 20.89 -14.81 2.52
C LEU A 415 20.65 -14.70 1.01
N ARG A 416 19.79 -13.78 0.57
CA ARG A 416 19.45 -13.58 -0.84
C ARG A 416 19.93 -12.22 -1.31
N LEU A 417 20.79 -12.20 -2.30
CA LEU A 417 21.24 -11.01 -3.02
C LEU A 417 20.48 -10.94 -4.35
N VAL A 418 19.73 -9.88 -4.56
CA VAL A 418 18.89 -9.68 -5.75
C VAL A 418 19.51 -8.58 -6.60
N MET A 419 20.05 -8.94 -7.75
CA MET A 419 20.70 -8.03 -8.69
C MET A 419 19.70 -7.47 -9.70
N PRO A 420 19.80 -6.20 -10.11
CA PRO A 420 19.02 -5.65 -11.23
C PRO A 420 19.51 -6.26 -12.56
N LYS A 421 18.59 -6.48 -13.50
CA LYS A 421 18.91 -7.07 -14.85
C LYS A 421 20.02 -6.35 -15.61
N ASN A 422 20.17 -5.06 -15.44
CA ASN A 422 21.12 -4.22 -16.18
C ASN A 422 22.45 -3.99 -15.42
N ALA A 423 22.70 -4.71 -14.33
CA ALA A 423 23.90 -4.53 -13.52
C ALA A 423 25.21 -4.97 -14.24
N LYS A 424 25.10 -5.74 -15.33
CA LYS A 424 26.26 -6.23 -16.08
C LYS A 424 26.99 -5.16 -16.93
N ASP A 425 26.30 -4.04 -17.22
CA ASP A 425 26.86 -2.99 -18.10
C ASP A 425 27.61 -1.88 -17.34
N ASN A 426 27.60 -1.89 -16.02
CA ASN A 426 28.31 -0.91 -15.21
C ASN A 426 29.73 -1.39 -14.89
N ALA A 427 30.73 -0.54 -15.12
CA ALA A 427 32.18 -0.75 -15.18
C ALA A 427 32.86 -1.32 -13.90
N HIS A 428 32.14 -1.83 -12.94
CA HIS A 428 32.68 -2.54 -11.78
C HIS A 428 32.07 -3.94 -11.76
N ALA A 429 32.82 -4.91 -12.29
CA ALA A 429 32.50 -6.31 -12.09
C ALA A 429 32.35 -6.57 -10.59
N PRO A 430 31.28 -7.27 -10.14
CA PRO A 430 31.15 -7.64 -8.74
C PRO A 430 32.41 -8.38 -8.30
N ASP A 431 32.89 -8.10 -7.09
CA ASP A 431 34.04 -8.79 -6.53
C ASP A 431 33.69 -10.28 -6.27
N ASN A 432 33.72 -11.05 -7.36
CA ASN A 432 33.37 -12.47 -7.35
C ASN A 432 34.29 -13.27 -6.44
N ALA A 433 35.54 -12.86 -6.29
CA ALA A 433 36.50 -13.54 -5.41
C ALA A 433 36.07 -13.43 -3.95
N ARG A 434 35.62 -12.24 -3.53
CA ARG A 434 35.14 -12.02 -2.17
C ARG A 434 33.78 -12.72 -1.92
N ILE A 435 32.91 -12.77 -2.92
CA ILE A 435 31.67 -13.55 -2.84
C ILE A 435 31.94 -15.03 -2.66
N GLU A 436 32.93 -15.58 -3.38
CA GLU A 436 33.32 -16.99 -3.23
C GLU A 436 33.89 -17.30 -1.85
N VAL A 437 34.70 -16.41 -1.28
CA VAL A 437 35.17 -16.52 0.12
C VAL A 437 33.97 -16.57 1.09
N ILE A 438 32.99 -15.69 0.90
CA ILE A 438 31.82 -15.68 1.76
C ILE A 438 30.95 -16.95 1.57
N ARG A 439 30.83 -17.48 0.35
CA ARG A 439 30.16 -18.77 0.06
C ARG A 439 30.79 -19.95 0.76
N ASN A 440 32.12 -19.96 0.84
CA ASN A 440 32.86 -21.01 1.55
C ASN A 440 32.58 -21.00 3.07
N ILE A 441 32.28 -19.82 3.63
CA ILE A 441 31.90 -19.66 5.04
C ILE A 441 30.41 -19.98 5.26
N PHE A 442 29.54 -19.61 4.30
CA PHE A 442 28.10 -19.74 4.41
C PHE A 442 27.44 -20.18 3.10
N SER A 443 27.11 -21.47 3.01
CA SER A 443 26.50 -22.09 1.83
C SER A 443 25.04 -21.60 1.52
N GLY A 444 24.40 -20.94 2.48
CA GLY A 444 23.02 -20.43 2.36
C GLY A 444 22.87 -19.16 1.50
N ILE A 445 23.96 -18.67 0.88
CA ILE A 445 23.91 -17.49 0.00
C ILE A 445 23.30 -17.87 -1.35
N LYS A 446 22.29 -17.09 -1.78
CA LYS A 446 21.74 -17.16 -3.13
C LYS A 446 21.80 -15.79 -3.81
N VAL A 447 22.48 -15.75 -4.95
CA VAL A 447 22.43 -14.59 -5.86
C VAL A 447 21.36 -14.86 -6.91
N THR A 448 20.45 -13.90 -7.12
CA THR A 448 19.35 -14.01 -8.09
C THR A 448 19.26 -12.73 -8.90
N GLU A 449 19.10 -12.83 -10.21
CA GLU A 449 18.81 -11.69 -11.10
C GLU A 449 17.27 -11.53 -11.21
N VAL A 450 16.78 -10.28 -11.20
CA VAL A 450 15.34 -9.94 -11.35
C VAL A 450 15.15 -8.84 -12.39
#